data_96ea005304741c6fe6b7a64d24cc1d11
#
_entry.id   96ea005304741c6fe6b7a64d24cc1d11
#
_cell.length_a   1.000
_cell.length_b   1.000
_cell.length_c   1.000
_cell.angle_alpha   90.00
_cell.angle_beta   90.00
_cell.angle_gamma   90.00
#
_symmetry.space_group_name_H-M   'P 1'
#
loop_
_entity.id
_entity.type
_entity.pdbx_description
1 polymer ?
#
loop_
_entity_poly.entity_id
_entity_poly.type
_entity_poly.pdbx_seq_one_letter_code
_entity_poly.pdbx_strand_id
1 'polypeptide(L)'
;MKKYLIIILLIWCWNCTPKKPENNKINFRDKNEMRIGFGSCLKQNKPMPIFESIKAEDLDLFLMIGDNVYGDSRTEDLKELRSAYNRQQQNFEKMKLNLPFEAIWDDHDYGLNDAGKEYLFKENSKELFLDFWNIPLNDPRRSRARAFSEVPICNR
;
A
#
# COMPACT_ATOMS: atom_id res chain seq x y z
N MET A 1 -27.50 14.42 57.20
CA MET A 1 -27.20 13.28 56.30
C MET A 1 -26.98 13.84 54.89
N LYS A 2 -25.73 13.93 54.41
CA LYS A 2 -25.39 14.44 53.07
C LYS A 2 -25.37 13.27 52.07
N LYS A 3 -26.29 13.27 51.10
CA LYS A 3 -26.32 12.29 50.00
C LYS A 3 -25.30 12.71 48.94
N TYR A 4 -24.28 11.92 48.73
CA TYR A 4 -23.33 12.10 47.62
C TYR A 4 -23.91 11.45 46.37
N LEU A 5 -24.18 12.27 45.34
CA LEU A 5 -24.59 11.82 44.01
C LEU A 5 -23.34 11.47 43.24
N ILE A 6 -23.09 10.19 42.99
CA ILE A 6 -22.00 9.71 42.16
C ILE A 6 -22.48 9.77 40.71
N ILE A 7 -21.95 10.74 39.94
CA ILE A 7 -22.15 10.81 38.50
C ILE A 7 -21.09 9.94 37.85
N ILE A 8 -21.50 8.77 37.37
CA ILE A 8 -20.66 7.90 36.55
C ILE A 8 -20.68 8.45 35.12
N LEU A 9 -19.61 9.15 34.74
CA LEU A 9 -19.37 9.55 33.37
C LEU A 9 -18.92 8.31 32.57
N LEU A 10 -19.86 7.72 31.81
CA LEU A 10 -19.53 6.73 30.77
C LEU A 10 -18.83 7.42 29.61
N ILE A 11 -17.50 7.37 29.63
CA ILE A 11 -16.68 7.76 28.48
C ILE A 11 -16.86 6.67 27.42
N TRP A 12 -17.74 6.93 26.45
CA TRP A 12 -17.82 6.15 25.24
C TRP A 12 -16.59 6.46 24.38
N CYS A 13 -15.53 5.68 24.57
CA CYS A 13 -14.43 5.67 23.63
C CYS A 13 -14.95 5.12 22.30
N TRP A 14 -15.27 6.01 21.38
CA TRP A 14 -15.47 5.65 19.99
C TRP A 14 -14.12 5.22 19.45
N ASN A 15 -13.88 3.91 19.43
CA ASN A 15 -12.77 3.32 18.69
C ASN A 15 -13.02 3.55 17.18
N CYS A 16 -12.64 4.72 16.68
CA CYS A 16 -12.43 4.91 15.26
C CYS A 16 -11.15 4.16 14.87
N THR A 17 -11.25 2.85 14.73
CA THR A 17 -10.25 2.12 13.94
C THR A 17 -10.43 2.58 12.49
N PRO A 18 -9.38 3.13 11.85
CA PRO A 18 -9.45 3.43 10.43
C PRO A 18 -9.80 2.13 9.68
N LYS A 19 -10.89 2.16 8.92
CA LYS A 19 -11.30 1.04 8.11
C LYS A 19 -10.19 0.80 7.10
N LYS A 20 -9.41 -0.28 7.30
CA LYS A 20 -8.39 -0.72 6.36
C LYS A 20 -9.09 -0.91 5.00
N PRO A 21 -8.55 -0.36 3.89
CA PRO A 21 -9.16 -0.56 2.59
C PRO A 21 -9.31 -2.06 2.33
N GLU A 22 -10.51 -2.46 2.00
CA GLU A 22 -10.85 -3.85 1.69
C GLU A 22 -10.05 -4.26 0.46
N ASN A 23 -9.33 -5.37 0.56
CA ASN A 23 -8.54 -5.92 -0.54
C ASN A 23 -9.53 -6.23 -1.69
N ASN A 24 -9.66 -5.33 -2.65
CA ASN A 24 -10.55 -5.50 -3.79
C ASN A 24 -10.07 -6.75 -4.55
N LYS A 25 -10.78 -7.86 -4.34
CA LYS A 25 -10.60 -9.05 -5.18
C LYS A 25 -10.74 -8.60 -6.63
N ILE A 26 -9.71 -8.87 -7.43
CA ILE A 26 -9.74 -8.61 -8.86
C ILE A 26 -10.91 -9.42 -9.42
N ASN A 27 -12.00 -8.74 -9.70
CA ASN A 27 -13.19 -9.35 -10.26
C ASN A 27 -13.04 -9.23 -11.78
N PHE A 28 -12.41 -10.23 -12.38
CA PHE A 28 -12.31 -10.32 -13.83
C PHE A 28 -13.74 -10.38 -14.38
N ARG A 29 -14.19 -9.28 -14.98
CA ARG A 29 -15.44 -9.30 -15.76
C ARG A 29 -15.28 -10.36 -16.85
N ASP A 30 -16.36 -10.98 -17.22
CA ASP A 30 -16.44 -11.98 -18.30
C ASP A 30 -16.18 -11.29 -19.66
N LYS A 31 -15.00 -10.70 -19.81
CA LYS A 31 -14.48 -10.01 -20.99
C LYS A 31 -13.39 -10.89 -21.59
N ASN A 32 -13.42 -11.06 -22.90
CA ASN A 32 -12.34 -11.71 -23.65
C ASN A 32 -11.03 -10.89 -23.62
N GLU A 33 -11.04 -9.67 -23.07
CA GLU A 33 -9.93 -8.73 -23.04
C GLU A 33 -9.77 -8.14 -21.62
N MET A 34 -8.55 -8.01 -21.17
CA MET A 34 -8.16 -7.37 -19.92
C MET A 34 -7.38 -6.10 -20.22
N ARG A 35 -7.82 -4.97 -19.64
CA ARG A 35 -7.13 -3.68 -19.77
C ARG A 35 -6.24 -3.46 -18.54
N ILE A 36 -4.94 -3.46 -18.74
CA ILE A 36 -3.94 -3.29 -17.67
C ILE A 36 -3.22 -1.97 -17.89
N GLY A 37 -3.26 -1.08 -16.88
CA GLY A 37 -2.37 0.06 -16.78
C GLY A 37 -1.10 -0.32 -16.02
N PHE A 38 0.00 0.39 -16.26
CA PHE A 38 1.21 0.23 -15.47
C PHE A 38 1.97 1.56 -15.35
N GLY A 39 2.72 1.71 -14.26
CA GLY A 39 3.52 2.89 -13.98
C GLY A 39 4.52 2.66 -12.86
N SER A 40 5.47 3.58 -12.72
CA SER A 40 6.51 3.56 -11.70
C SER A 40 6.84 4.97 -11.22
N CYS A 41 7.83 5.09 -10.32
CA CYS A 41 8.45 6.36 -9.91
C CYS A 41 7.45 7.37 -9.32
N LEU A 42 6.62 6.91 -8.38
CA LEU A 42 5.53 7.70 -7.80
C LEU A 42 5.98 8.48 -6.56
N LYS A 43 6.42 9.73 -6.75
CA LYS A 43 6.88 10.60 -5.66
C LYS A 43 5.73 11.13 -4.82
N GLN A 44 5.60 10.64 -3.57
CA GLN A 44 4.52 10.98 -2.63
C GLN A 44 4.42 12.46 -2.24
N ASN A 45 5.48 13.25 -2.46
CA ASN A 45 5.55 14.69 -2.16
C ASN A 45 5.31 15.60 -3.37
N LYS A 46 4.91 15.02 -4.50
CA LYS A 46 4.59 15.75 -5.73
C LYS A 46 3.10 15.63 -6.06
N PRO A 47 2.51 16.60 -6.77
CA PRO A 47 1.20 16.45 -7.38
C PRO A 47 1.17 15.23 -8.32
N MET A 48 0.04 14.53 -8.35
CA MET A 48 -0.13 13.29 -9.13
C MET A 48 -1.30 13.43 -10.13
N PRO A 49 -1.25 14.42 -11.07
CA PRO A 49 -2.37 14.68 -11.98
C PRO A 49 -2.68 13.50 -12.92
N ILE A 50 -1.72 12.61 -13.15
CA ILE A 50 -1.87 11.41 -13.98
C ILE A 50 -3.02 10.50 -13.51
N PHE A 51 -3.34 10.48 -12.21
CA PHE A 51 -4.40 9.65 -11.68
C PHE A 51 -5.80 10.11 -12.12
N GLU A 52 -5.99 11.36 -12.50
CA GLU A 52 -7.25 11.79 -13.10
C GLU A 52 -7.45 11.16 -14.49
N SER A 53 -6.37 11.04 -15.27
CA SER A 53 -6.41 10.30 -16.55
C SER A 53 -6.61 8.80 -16.32
N ILE A 54 -5.94 8.21 -15.35
CA ILE A 54 -6.09 6.79 -15.00
C ILE A 54 -7.53 6.47 -14.58
N LYS A 55 -8.19 7.36 -13.82
CA LYS A 55 -9.60 7.19 -13.43
C LYS A 55 -10.55 7.20 -14.63
N ALA A 56 -10.21 7.98 -15.67
CA ALA A 56 -11.04 8.07 -16.88
C ALA A 56 -10.92 6.82 -17.77
N GLU A 57 -9.89 5.99 -17.54
CA GLU A 57 -9.69 4.73 -18.25
C GLU A 57 -10.47 3.59 -17.58
N ASP A 58 -11.10 2.74 -18.38
CA ASP A 58 -11.80 1.53 -17.89
C ASP A 58 -10.78 0.39 -17.72
N LEU A 59 -9.89 0.53 -16.72
CA LEU A 59 -8.86 -0.46 -16.41
C LEU A 59 -9.41 -1.55 -15.48
N ASP A 60 -9.00 -2.79 -15.72
CA ASP A 60 -9.27 -3.93 -14.86
C ASP A 60 -8.20 -4.08 -13.76
N LEU A 61 -6.97 -3.60 -14.00
CA LEU A 61 -5.83 -3.68 -13.08
C LEU A 61 -4.83 -2.55 -13.35
N PHE A 62 -4.19 -2.05 -12.32
CA PHE A 62 -3.01 -1.18 -12.45
C PHE A 62 -1.79 -1.82 -11.75
N LEU A 63 -0.68 -1.91 -12.49
CA LEU A 63 0.57 -2.46 -11.98
C LEU A 63 1.53 -1.33 -11.62
N MET A 64 1.90 -1.23 -10.34
CA MET A 64 3.02 -0.42 -9.90
C MET A 64 4.31 -1.23 -10.06
N ILE A 65 5.18 -0.81 -10.97
CA ILE A 65 6.37 -1.56 -11.37
C ILE A 65 7.66 -0.97 -10.77
N GLY A 66 7.61 -0.65 -9.48
CA GLY A 66 8.73 -0.15 -8.69
C GLY A 66 8.66 1.34 -8.37
N ASP A 67 9.48 1.77 -7.43
CA ASP A 67 9.53 3.13 -6.90
C ASP A 67 8.16 3.66 -6.48
N ASN A 68 7.51 2.89 -5.63
CA ASN A 68 6.17 3.24 -5.15
C ASN A 68 6.18 4.44 -4.19
N VAL A 69 7.34 4.66 -3.55
CA VAL A 69 7.63 5.78 -2.65
C VAL A 69 9.12 6.13 -2.70
N TYR A 70 9.47 7.28 -2.15
CA TYR A 70 10.85 7.78 -2.02
C TYR A 70 11.11 8.17 -0.57
N GLY A 71 11.74 7.28 0.20
CA GLY A 71 11.95 7.46 1.63
C GLY A 71 13.25 6.81 2.07
N ASP A 72 14.37 7.20 1.44
CA ASP A 72 15.69 6.64 1.68
C ASP A 72 16.06 6.69 3.16
N SER A 73 16.20 5.53 3.78
CA SER A 73 16.49 5.35 5.20
C SER A 73 17.84 4.67 5.38
N ARG A 74 18.59 5.11 6.39
CA ARG A 74 19.93 4.56 6.72
C ARG A 74 19.96 3.92 8.11
N THR A 75 18.81 3.82 8.76
CA THR A 75 18.65 3.28 10.12
C THR A 75 17.58 2.21 10.14
N GLU A 76 17.66 1.30 11.10
CA GLU A 76 16.76 0.14 11.22
C GLU A 76 15.30 0.51 11.43
N ASP A 77 15.02 1.65 12.04
CA ASP A 77 13.67 2.13 12.29
C ASP A 77 12.93 2.56 11.01
N LEU A 78 13.66 2.72 9.90
CA LEU A 78 13.13 3.08 8.58
C LEU A 78 12.19 4.29 8.61
N LYS A 79 12.51 5.29 9.42
CA LYS A 79 11.63 6.42 9.72
C LYS A 79 11.21 7.18 8.48
N GLU A 80 12.13 7.44 7.56
CA GLU A 80 11.90 8.15 6.31
C GLU A 80 10.99 7.32 5.39
N LEU A 81 11.25 6.02 5.25
CA LEU A 81 10.46 5.11 4.44
C LEU A 81 9.04 4.95 4.99
N ARG A 82 8.89 4.81 6.31
CA ARG A 82 7.56 4.78 6.96
C ARG A 82 6.79 6.07 6.71
N SER A 83 7.45 7.22 6.82
CA SER A 83 6.84 8.52 6.56
C SER A 83 6.39 8.64 5.09
N ALA A 84 7.20 8.14 4.16
CA ALA A 84 6.89 8.13 2.74
C ALA A 84 5.65 7.27 2.43
N TYR A 85 5.57 6.05 2.96
CA TYR A 85 4.40 5.18 2.81
C TYR A 85 3.14 5.78 3.44
N ASN A 86 3.23 6.35 4.65
CA ASN A 86 2.10 7.01 5.30
C ASN A 86 1.56 8.18 4.45
N ARG A 87 2.44 8.97 3.85
CA ARG A 87 2.03 10.07 2.97
C ARG A 87 1.41 9.55 1.68
N GLN A 88 1.96 8.50 1.10
CA GLN A 88 1.42 7.88 -0.11
C GLN A 88 0.03 7.29 0.14
N GLN A 89 -0.17 6.65 1.29
CA GLN A 89 -1.48 6.17 1.72
C GLN A 89 -2.52 7.29 1.76
N GLN A 90 -2.16 8.44 2.37
CA GLN A 90 -3.03 9.62 2.40
C GLN A 90 -3.34 10.17 1.01
N ASN A 91 -2.39 10.11 0.07
CA ASN A 91 -2.61 10.50 -1.30
C ASN A 91 -3.63 9.58 -1.98
N PHE A 92 -3.48 8.27 -1.86
CA PHE A 92 -4.41 7.29 -2.43
C PHE A 92 -5.82 7.42 -1.85
N GLU A 93 -5.95 7.64 -0.54
CA GLU A 93 -7.23 7.91 0.10
C GLU A 93 -7.93 9.16 -0.46
N LYS A 94 -7.18 10.24 -0.66
CA LYS A 94 -7.71 11.48 -1.27
C LYS A 94 -8.13 11.27 -2.72
N MET A 95 -7.37 10.50 -3.48
CA MET A 95 -7.66 10.24 -4.88
C MET A 95 -8.89 9.34 -5.08
N LYS A 96 -9.29 8.56 -4.07
CA LYS A 96 -10.44 7.64 -4.11
C LYS A 96 -10.43 6.74 -5.36
N LEU A 97 -9.28 6.15 -5.62
CA LEU A 97 -9.14 5.21 -6.73
C LEU A 97 -9.91 3.92 -6.42
N ASN A 98 -10.87 3.59 -7.26
CA ASN A 98 -11.60 2.31 -7.19
C ASN A 98 -11.08 1.37 -8.27
N LEU A 99 -9.80 1.06 -8.20
CA LEU A 99 -9.07 0.25 -9.19
C LEU A 99 -8.19 -0.74 -8.43
N PRO A 100 -8.19 -2.02 -8.78
CA PRO A 100 -7.26 -2.99 -8.22
C PRO A 100 -5.81 -2.63 -8.55
N PHE A 101 -4.94 -2.75 -7.56
CA PHE A 101 -3.50 -2.56 -7.72
C PHE A 101 -2.77 -3.85 -7.41
N GLU A 102 -1.75 -4.14 -8.21
CA GLU A 102 -0.65 -5.03 -7.86
C GLU A 102 0.66 -4.25 -7.96
N ALA A 103 1.65 -4.65 -7.18
CA ALA A 103 2.90 -3.92 -7.11
C ALA A 103 4.11 -4.85 -6.99
N ILE A 104 5.21 -4.39 -7.57
CA ILE A 104 6.55 -4.86 -7.27
C ILE A 104 7.36 -3.72 -6.67
N TRP A 105 8.43 -4.03 -6.00
CA TRP A 105 9.34 -3.04 -5.43
C TRP A 105 10.59 -2.82 -6.30
N ASP A 106 11.23 -1.66 -6.13
CA ASP A 106 12.53 -1.33 -6.68
C ASP A 106 13.40 -0.70 -5.56
N ASP A 107 14.53 -0.10 -5.86
CA ASP A 107 15.56 0.31 -4.92
C ASP A 107 15.05 1.29 -3.84
N HIS A 108 14.25 2.28 -4.18
CA HIS A 108 13.66 3.20 -3.20
C HIS A 108 12.67 2.49 -2.26
N ASP A 109 11.97 1.47 -2.73
CA ASP A 109 11.10 0.64 -1.89
C ASP A 109 11.91 -0.30 -0.98
N TYR A 110 13.13 -0.70 -1.41
CA TYR A 110 14.11 -1.37 -0.55
C TYR A 110 14.57 -0.47 0.59
N GLY A 111 14.49 0.85 0.41
CA GLY A 111 14.73 1.86 1.43
C GLY A 111 15.96 2.72 1.21
N LEU A 112 16.65 2.60 0.09
CA LEU A 112 17.80 3.43 -0.24
C LEU A 112 18.04 3.40 -1.76
N ASN A 113 18.26 4.58 -2.37
CA ASN A 113 18.59 4.70 -3.79
C ASN A 113 19.77 3.79 -4.20
N ASP A 114 19.63 3.11 -5.32
CA ASP A 114 20.55 2.10 -5.86
C ASP A 114 20.79 0.89 -4.94
N ALA A 115 19.97 0.70 -3.90
CA ALA A 115 20.09 -0.42 -3.00
C ALA A 115 19.51 -1.71 -3.62
N GLY A 116 20.11 -2.82 -3.24
CA GLY A 116 19.68 -4.14 -3.66
C GLY A 116 19.77 -5.15 -2.51
N LYS A 117 20.18 -6.37 -2.85
CA LYS A 117 20.26 -7.49 -1.89
C LYS A 117 21.17 -7.22 -0.69
N GLU A 118 22.11 -6.30 -0.82
CA GLU A 118 23.09 -5.91 0.21
C GLU A 118 22.53 -4.94 1.24
N TYR A 119 21.36 -4.35 1.02
CA TYR A 119 20.77 -3.42 1.97
C TYR A 119 20.39 -4.14 3.27
N LEU A 120 20.93 -3.67 4.40
CA LEU A 120 20.86 -4.35 5.69
C LEU A 120 19.43 -4.50 6.22
N PHE A 121 18.56 -3.54 5.93
CA PHE A 121 17.20 -3.48 6.49
C PHE A 121 16.12 -3.90 5.49
N LYS A 122 16.49 -4.60 4.42
CA LYS A 122 15.55 -4.99 3.33
C LYS A 122 14.36 -5.81 3.81
N GLU A 123 14.53 -6.67 4.81
CA GLU A 123 13.41 -7.47 5.34
C GLU A 123 12.41 -6.57 6.06
N ASN A 124 12.88 -5.56 6.80
CA ASN A 124 12.02 -4.57 7.43
C ASN A 124 11.30 -3.71 6.37
N SER A 125 11.99 -3.33 5.31
CA SER A 125 11.41 -2.60 4.17
C SER A 125 10.36 -3.44 3.45
N LYS A 126 10.62 -4.74 3.25
CA LYS A 126 9.65 -5.68 2.68
C LYS A 126 8.35 -5.71 3.47
N GLU A 127 8.43 -5.80 4.80
CA GLU A 127 7.23 -5.79 5.63
C GLU A 127 6.44 -4.48 5.49
N LEU A 128 7.12 -3.33 5.42
CA LEU A 128 6.46 -2.04 5.18
C LEU A 128 5.77 -1.99 3.82
N PHE A 129 6.44 -2.46 2.78
CA PHE A 129 5.87 -2.56 1.43
C PHE A 129 4.63 -3.47 1.41
N LEU A 130 4.72 -4.67 1.98
CA LEU A 130 3.62 -5.62 2.02
C LEU A 130 2.43 -5.12 2.85
N ASP A 131 2.71 -4.40 3.95
CA ASP A 131 1.68 -3.77 4.77
C ASP A 131 0.99 -2.61 4.04
N PHE A 132 1.75 -1.78 3.35
CA PHE A 132 1.20 -0.68 2.55
C PHE A 132 0.23 -1.19 1.48
N TRP A 133 0.59 -2.26 0.76
CA TRP A 133 -0.24 -2.88 -0.26
C TRP A 133 -1.32 -3.83 0.32
N ASN A 134 -1.50 -3.85 1.65
CA ASN A 134 -2.48 -4.69 2.36
C ASN A 134 -2.37 -6.19 2.03
N ILE A 135 -1.14 -6.67 1.81
CA ILE A 135 -0.90 -8.09 1.55
C ILE A 135 -1.21 -8.90 2.81
N PRO A 136 -2.09 -9.92 2.73
CA PRO A 136 -2.47 -10.73 3.88
C PRO A 136 -1.28 -11.39 4.59
N LEU A 137 -1.38 -11.61 5.90
CA LEU A 137 -0.30 -12.21 6.69
C LEU A 137 0.05 -13.65 6.25
N ASN A 138 -0.92 -14.36 5.69
CA ASN A 138 -0.75 -15.72 5.16
C ASN A 138 -0.38 -15.77 3.67
N ASP A 139 -0.12 -14.62 3.04
CA ASP A 139 0.28 -14.58 1.63
C ASP A 139 1.72 -15.11 1.46
N PRO A 140 1.99 -15.95 0.46
CA PRO A 140 3.32 -16.48 0.20
C PRO A 140 4.41 -15.42 -0.02
N ARG A 141 4.06 -14.20 -0.44
CA ARG A 141 5.01 -13.08 -0.59
C ARG A 141 5.74 -12.75 0.70
N ARG A 142 5.08 -12.92 1.87
CA ARG A 142 5.71 -12.64 3.17
C ARG A 142 6.83 -13.61 3.54
N SER A 143 6.76 -14.85 3.09
CA SER A 143 7.78 -15.87 3.36
C SER A 143 8.89 -15.94 2.31
N ARG A 144 8.71 -15.29 1.16
CA ARG A 144 9.71 -15.28 0.08
C ARG A 144 10.72 -14.16 0.27
N ALA A 145 11.93 -14.34 -0.29
CA ALA A 145 12.94 -13.28 -0.33
C ALA A 145 12.57 -12.11 -1.26
N ARG A 146 11.51 -12.26 -2.07
CA ARG A 146 11.04 -11.28 -3.05
C ARG A 146 9.57 -10.96 -2.83
N ALA A 147 9.19 -9.68 -2.98
CA ALA A 147 7.83 -9.19 -2.72
C ALA A 147 6.86 -9.30 -3.91
N PHE A 148 7.21 -10.01 -4.97
CA PHE A 148 6.30 -10.21 -6.10
C PHE A 148 5.47 -11.51 -5.97
N SER A 149 4.27 -11.51 -6.54
CA SER A 149 3.45 -12.71 -6.70
C SER A 149 3.41 -13.15 -8.16
N GLU A 150 3.22 -14.46 -8.35
CA GLU A 150 2.63 -14.93 -9.59
C GLU A 150 1.14 -14.62 -9.51
N VAL A 151 0.64 -13.72 -10.36
CA VAL A 151 -0.81 -13.56 -10.53
C VAL A 151 -1.28 -14.86 -11.15
N PRO A 152 -2.16 -15.65 -10.52
CA PRO A 152 -2.72 -16.81 -11.18
C PRO A 152 -3.53 -16.30 -12.38
N ILE A 153 -2.92 -16.35 -13.56
CA ILE A 153 -3.63 -16.18 -14.82
C ILE A 153 -4.59 -17.36 -14.86
N CYS A 154 -5.86 -17.05 -14.80
CA CYS A 154 -6.99 -17.95 -14.74
C CYS A 154 -6.73 -19.23 -15.54
N ASN A 155 -6.59 -20.37 -14.86
CA ASN A 155 -6.71 -21.67 -15.52
C ASN A 155 -8.18 -21.81 -15.96
N ARG A 156 -8.39 -21.80 -17.26
CA ARG A 156 -9.66 -22.19 -17.89
C ARG A 156 -10.00 -23.64 -17.60
#